data_b1ac9c7f6441456f61faf284dd9d66fc
#
_entry.id   b1ac9c7f6441456f61faf284dd9d66fc
#
_cell.length_a   1.000
_cell.length_b   1.000
_cell.length_c   1.000
_cell.angle_alpha   90.00
_cell.angle_beta   90.00
_cell.angle_gamma   90.00
#
_symmetry.space_group_name_H-M   'P 1'
#
loop_
_entity.id
_entity.type
_entity.pdbx_description
1 polymer ?
#
loop_
_entity_poly.entity_id
_entity_poly.type
_entity_poly.pdbx_seq_one_letter_code
_entity_poly.pdbx_strand_id
1 'polypeptide(L)'
;FQSTAGTLGDETLVLENALANVIDEFNVQGIVHGGLCSNFQKKNFEKVCQKLRLSVFSPLWHVNPAKYLHKMIDEQFKIVIVGVSALGLGREWLGKTLDHENVKELESLSSRYGFNLNFEGGEAETIVVDCPMYKKIFRIREGLVKWFGDNGIFEITDYQLIDK
;
A
#
# COMPACT_ATOMS: atom_id res chain seq x y z
N PHE A 1 -3.31 17.11 6.18
CA PHE A 1 -2.54 16.81 7.40
C PHE A 1 -1.05 16.88 7.07
N GLN A 2 -0.26 17.57 7.88
CA GLN A 2 1.20 17.50 7.78
C GLN A 2 1.67 16.27 8.56
N SER A 3 2.41 15.37 7.90
CA SER A 3 3.14 14.31 8.59
C SER A 3 4.38 14.92 9.27
N THR A 4 4.65 14.53 10.49
CA THR A 4 5.88 14.89 11.18
C THR A 4 7.00 13.93 10.74
N ALA A 5 8.24 14.41 10.65
CA ALA A 5 9.42 13.57 10.41
C ALA A 5 9.55 12.58 11.58
N GLY A 6 9.36 11.28 11.27
CA GLY A 6 9.10 10.20 12.21
C GLY A 6 10.10 10.01 13.32
N THR A 7 9.77 10.47 14.50
CA THR A 7 10.25 9.89 15.75
C THR A 7 9.29 8.80 16.22
N LEU A 8 9.82 7.74 16.79
CA LEU A 8 9.04 6.58 17.25
C LEU A 8 7.94 7.03 18.22
N GLY A 9 6.67 6.92 17.82
CA GLY A 9 5.50 7.36 18.59
C GLY A 9 4.73 8.56 18.02
N ASP A 10 5.32 9.35 17.14
CA ASP A 10 4.66 10.49 16.50
C ASP A 10 3.51 10.05 15.59
N GLU A 11 3.62 8.87 14.97
CA GLU A 11 2.59 8.31 14.09
C GLU A 11 1.25 8.10 14.81
N THR A 12 1.29 7.62 16.06
CA THR A 12 0.07 7.42 16.86
C THR A 12 -0.55 8.73 17.29
N LEU A 13 0.25 9.75 17.58
CA LEU A 13 -0.22 11.08 17.93
C LEU A 13 -0.85 11.79 16.73
N VAL A 14 -0.23 11.69 15.55
CA VAL A 14 -0.78 12.24 14.30
C VAL A 14 -2.11 11.57 13.96
N LEU A 15 -2.19 10.24 14.07
CA LEU A 15 -3.43 9.49 13.86
C LEU A 15 -4.51 9.87 14.86
N GLU A 16 -4.18 10.00 16.14
CA GLU A 16 -5.11 10.42 17.20
C GLU A 16 -5.70 11.80 16.92
N ASN A 17 -4.84 12.78 16.62
CA ASN A 17 -5.28 14.13 16.31
C ASN A 17 -6.14 14.20 15.04
N ALA A 18 -5.78 13.43 14.00
CA ALA A 18 -6.55 13.33 12.78
C ALA A 18 -7.95 12.77 13.04
N LEU A 19 -8.04 11.68 13.79
CA LEU A 19 -9.32 11.03 14.11
C LEU A 19 -10.16 11.89 15.05
N ALA A 20 -9.59 12.54 16.04
CA ALA A 20 -10.33 13.42 16.95
C ALA A 20 -11.08 14.53 16.18
N ASN A 21 -10.42 15.16 15.21
CA ASN A 21 -11.05 16.19 14.37
C ASN A 21 -12.22 15.64 13.53
N VAL A 22 -12.06 14.42 13.01
CA VAL A 22 -13.07 13.78 12.14
C VAL A 22 -14.28 13.27 12.94
N ILE A 23 -14.08 12.82 14.18
CA ILE A 23 -15.16 12.33 15.05
C ILE A 23 -16.21 13.42 15.28
N ASP A 24 -15.76 14.61 15.66
CA ASP A 24 -16.66 15.72 15.98
C ASP A 24 -17.39 16.25 14.75
N GLU A 25 -16.71 16.26 13.60
CA GLU A 25 -17.27 16.78 12.35
C GLU A 25 -18.29 15.83 11.69
N PHE A 26 -18.01 14.52 11.71
CA PHE A 26 -18.77 13.51 10.93
C PHE A 26 -19.48 12.45 11.79
N ASN A 27 -19.46 12.57 13.12
CA ASN A 27 -20.04 11.59 14.05
C ASN A 27 -19.57 10.16 13.78
N VAL A 28 -18.24 9.98 13.60
CA VAL A 28 -17.61 8.71 13.27
C VAL A 28 -17.65 7.77 14.48
N GLN A 29 -18.11 6.52 14.29
CA GLN A 29 -18.24 5.51 15.35
C GLN A 29 -17.14 4.44 15.27
N GLY A 30 -16.38 4.40 14.20
CA GLY A 30 -15.34 3.41 13.98
C GLY A 30 -14.49 3.70 12.76
N ILE A 31 -13.41 2.95 12.64
CA ILE A 31 -12.52 3.01 11.49
C ILE A 31 -12.41 1.64 10.82
N VAL A 32 -12.13 1.67 9.52
CA VAL A 32 -11.73 0.51 8.73
C VAL A 32 -10.30 0.72 8.30
N HIS A 33 -9.42 -0.25 8.52
CA HIS A 33 -8.05 -0.21 8.00
C HIS A 33 -7.71 -1.44 7.16
N GLY A 34 -6.88 -1.25 6.15
CA GLY A 34 -6.52 -2.26 5.16
C GLY A 34 -5.30 -3.12 5.52
N GLY A 35 -4.75 -3.01 6.73
CA GLY A 35 -3.57 -3.78 7.13
C GLY A 35 -3.78 -5.28 7.01
N LEU A 36 -2.81 -5.99 6.41
CA LEU A 36 -2.87 -7.43 6.15
C LEU A 36 -2.22 -8.24 7.28
N CYS A 37 -1.01 -7.87 7.69
CA CYS A 37 -0.22 -8.67 8.65
C CYS A 37 0.63 -7.84 9.63
N SER A 38 0.69 -6.53 9.49
CA SER A 38 1.51 -5.69 10.35
C SER A 38 0.92 -5.54 11.76
N ASN A 39 1.40 -6.37 12.68
CA ASN A 39 1.02 -6.27 14.10
C ASN A 39 1.29 -4.89 14.71
N PHE A 40 2.32 -4.20 14.24
CA PHE A 40 2.65 -2.85 14.68
C PHE A 40 1.55 -1.87 14.30
N GLN A 41 1.16 -1.85 13.02
CA GLN A 41 0.08 -0.99 12.55
C GLN A 41 -1.23 -1.31 13.27
N LYS A 42 -1.62 -2.58 13.36
CA LYS A 42 -2.85 -3.00 14.04
C LYS A 42 -2.91 -2.52 15.48
N LYS A 43 -1.85 -2.75 16.27
CA LYS A 43 -1.78 -2.31 17.66
C LYS A 43 -1.87 -0.79 17.80
N ASN A 44 -1.28 -0.03 16.87
CA ASN A 44 -1.37 1.42 16.87
C ASN A 44 -2.80 1.89 16.60
N PHE A 45 -3.49 1.33 15.60
CA PHE A 45 -4.90 1.62 15.35
C PHE A 45 -5.79 1.25 16.54
N GLU A 46 -5.65 0.04 17.09
CA GLU A 46 -6.42 -0.42 18.25
C GLU A 46 -6.22 0.49 19.46
N LYS A 47 -4.96 0.87 19.77
CA LYS A 47 -4.64 1.76 20.89
C LYS A 47 -5.28 3.15 20.74
N VAL A 48 -5.16 3.76 19.59
CA VAL A 48 -5.74 5.10 19.33
C VAL A 48 -7.26 5.03 19.34
N CYS A 49 -7.85 4.03 18.69
CA CYS A 49 -9.30 3.89 18.67
C CYS A 49 -9.88 3.58 20.04
N GLN A 50 -9.22 2.77 20.86
CA GLN A 50 -9.62 2.53 22.24
C GLN A 50 -9.67 3.84 23.05
N LYS A 51 -8.65 4.69 22.92
CA LYS A 51 -8.59 6.00 23.57
C LYS A 51 -9.73 6.93 23.12
N LEU A 52 -10.07 6.91 21.84
CA LEU A 52 -11.11 7.72 21.24
C LEU A 52 -12.51 7.07 21.27
N ARG A 53 -12.65 5.88 21.89
CA ARG A 53 -13.89 5.08 21.95
C ARG A 53 -14.47 4.74 20.59
N LEU A 54 -13.61 4.49 19.60
CA LEU A 54 -13.98 4.06 18.27
C LEU A 54 -13.88 2.54 18.12
N SER A 55 -14.77 1.97 17.31
CA SER A 55 -14.64 0.58 16.84
C SER A 55 -13.56 0.47 15.77
N VAL A 56 -12.85 -0.69 15.71
CA VAL A 56 -11.86 -0.98 14.67
C VAL A 56 -12.31 -2.19 13.87
N PHE A 57 -12.32 -2.06 12.54
CA PHE A 57 -12.62 -3.16 11.65
C PHE A 57 -11.46 -3.36 10.66
N SER A 58 -10.93 -4.58 10.59
CA SER A 58 -9.76 -4.97 9.79
C SER A 58 -10.13 -6.13 8.86
N PRO A 59 -10.88 -5.89 7.77
CA PRO A 59 -11.46 -6.96 6.95
C PRO A 59 -10.42 -7.82 6.22
N LEU A 60 -9.21 -7.30 6.04
CA LEU A 60 -8.12 -7.98 5.34
C LEU A 60 -7.11 -8.64 6.27
N TRP A 61 -7.36 -8.59 7.59
CA TRP A 61 -6.41 -9.12 8.56
C TRP A 61 -6.19 -10.62 8.39
N HIS A 62 -4.93 -11.04 8.22
CA HIS A 62 -4.50 -12.42 7.94
C HIS A 62 -5.00 -13.01 6.61
N VAL A 63 -5.46 -12.19 5.68
CA VAL A 63 -5.70 -12.66 4.31
C VAL A 63 -4.35 -13.04 3.69
N ASN A 64 -4.30 -14.17 2.99
CA ASN A 64 -3.10 -14.59 2.27
C ASN A 64 -2.72 -13.55 1.21
N PRO A 65 -1.51 -12.96 1.24
CA PRO A 65 -1.14 -11.85 0.36
C PRO A 65 -1.19 -12.21 -1.13
N ALA A 66 -0.73 -13.39 -1.51
CA ALA A 66 -0.74 -13.81 -2.91
C ALA A 66 -2.17 -13.95 -3.45
N LYS A 67 -3.06 -14.60 -2.67
CA LYS A 67 -4.48 -14.71 -3.02
C LYS A 67 -5.14 -13.34 -3.11
N TYR A 68 -4.73 -12.41 -2.25
CA TYR A 68 -5.25 -11.04 -2.27
C TYR A 68 -4.81 -10.29 -3.52
N LEU A 69 -3.53 -10.39 -3.93
CA LEU A 69 -3.05 -9.80 -5.18
C LEU A 69 -3.77 -10.37 -6.40
N HIS A 70 -3.93 -11.69 -6.48
CA HIS A 70 -4.71 -12.32 -7.55
C HIS A 70 -6.15 -11.82 -7.59
N LYS A 71 -6.80 -11.72 -6.42
CA LYS A 71 -8.16 -11.19 -6.32
C LYS A 71 -8.25 -9.74 -6.80
N MET A 72 -7.29 -8.88 -6.44
CA MET A 72 -7.28 -7.50 -6.94
C MET A 72 -7.19 -7.45 -8.47
N ILE A 73 -6.37 -8.33 -9.08
CA ILE A 73 -6.26 -8.44 -10.54
C ILE A 73 -7.59 -8.89 -11.16
N ASP A 74 -8.23 -9.91 -10.57
CA ASP A 74 -9.55 -10.40 -11.00
C ASP A 74 -10.62 -9.32 -10.92
N GLU A 75 -10.57 -8.49 -9.88
CA GLU A 75 -11.41 -7.30 -9.67
C GLU A 75 -10.97 -6.08 -10.51
N GLN A 76 -10.10 -6.29 -11.50
CA GLN A 76 -9.67 -5.29 -12.48
C GLN A 76 -8.87 -4.11 -11.90
N PHE A 77 -8.20 -4.30 -10.77
CA PHE A 77 -7.22 -3.32 -10.31
C PHE A 77 -5.96 -3.39 -11.20
N LYS A 78 -5.52 -2.23 -11.68
CA LYS A 78 -4.24 -2.06 -12.38
C LYS A 78 -3.22 -1.49 -11.41
N ILE A 79 -2.28 -2.34 -11.00
CA ILE A 79 -1.29 -2.03 -9.97
C ILE A 79 0.08 -1.97 -10.63
N VAL A 80 0.81 -0.89 -10.43
CA VAL A 80 2.17 -0.70 -10.96
C VAL A 80 3.15 -0.64 -9.78
N ILE A 81 4.26 -1.36 -9.88
CA ILE A 81 5.35 -1.29 -8.91
C ILE A 81 6.17 -0.02 -9.18
N VAL A 82 6.26 0.87 -8.19
CA VAL A 82 6.98 2.15 -8.31
C VAL A 82 8.21 2.23 -7.41
N GLY A 83 8.40 1.28 -6.51
CA GLY A 83 9.59 1.16 -5.69
C GLY A 83 9.90 -0.28 -5.36
N VAL A 84 11.18 -0.64 -5.22
CA VAL A 84 11.63 -1.94 -4.73
C VAL A 84 12.83 -1.76 -3.83
N SER A 85 12.89 -2.52 -2.73
CA SER A 85 14.00 -2.54 -1.80
C SER A 85 14.29 -3.92 -1.19
N ALA A 86 13.46 -4.92 -1.47
CA ALA A 86 13.69 -6.27 -1.00
C ALA A 86 14.71 -7.02 -1.86
N LEU A 87 15.54 -7.84 -1.22
CA LEU A 87 16.40 -8.77 -1.92
C LEU A 87 15.58 -9.69 -2.83
N GLY A 88 15.98 -9.80 -4.09
CA GLY A 88 15.26 -10.58 -5.11
C GLY A 88 14.33 -9.76 -5.98
N LEU A 89 14.06 -8.50 -5.63
CA LEU A 89 13.34 -7.55 -6.48
C LEU A 89 14.35 -6.61 -7.16
N GLY A 90 14.63 -6.87 -8.43
CA GLY A 90 15.55 -6.07 -9.22
C GLY A 90 14.88 -4.93 -9.97
N ARG A 91 15.70 -4.24 -10.75
CA ARG A 91 15.32 -3.08 -11.58
C ARG A 91 14.17 -3.39 -12.54
N GLU A 92 14.05 -4.63 -12.98
CA GLU A 92 13.04 -5.12 -13.94
C GLU A 92 11.61 -5.08 -13.40
N TRP A 93 11.44 -4.93 -12.09
CA TRP A 93 10.13 -4.79 -11.45
C TRP A 93 9.60 -3.36 -11.49
N LEU A 94 10.47 -2.37 -11.64
CA LEU A 94 10.10 -0.95 -11.63
C LEU A 94 9.33 -0.57 -12.90
N GLY A 95 8.13 -0.03 -12.72
CA GLY A 95 7.19 0.31 -13.79
C GLY A 95 6.37 -0.89 -14.30
N LYS A 96 6.60 -2.11 -13.78
CA LYS A 96 5.86 -3.29 -14.18
C LYS A 96 4.43 -3.25 -13.62
N THR A 97 3.45 -3.49 -14.48
CA THR A 97 2.06 -3.68 -14.05
C THR A 97 1.87 -5.12 -13.60
N LEU A 98 1.25 -5.32 -12.44
CA LEU A 98 0.97 -6.66 -11.92
C LEU A 98 -0.12 -7.35 -12.72
N ASP A 99 0.13 -8.60 -13.07
CA ASP A 99 -0.80 -9.58 -13.60
C ASP A 99 -0.62 -10.92 -12.88
N HIS A 100 -1.41 -11.93 -13.25
CA HIS A 100 -1.34 -13.25 -12.60
C HIS A 100 0.02 -13.95 -12.77
N GLU A 101 0.72 -13.72 -13.88
CA GLU A 101 2.03 -14.31 -14.14
C GLU A 101 3.09 -13.64 -13.26
N ASN A 102 3.09 -12.32 -13.22
CA ASN A 102 3.97 -11.54 -12.36
C ASN A 102 3.78 -11.86 -10.87
N VAL A 103 2.54 -12.06 -10.42
CA VAL A 103 2.29 -12.44 -9.02
C VAL A 103 2.85 -13.83 -8.71
N LYS A 104 2.75 -14.81 -9.61
CA LYS A 104 3.39 -16.13 -9.43
C LYS A 104 4.93 -16.03 -9.37
N GLU A 105 5.51 -15.14 -10.18
CA GLU A 105 6.95 -14.86 -10.11
C GLU A 105 7.31 -14.26 -8.75
N LEU A 106 6.54 -13.29 -8.26
CA LEU A 106 6.71 -12.70 -6.92
C LEU A 106 6.58 -13.75 -5.80
N GLU A 107 5.64 -14.70 -5.89
CA GLU A 107 5.52 -15.80 -4.94
C GLU A 107 6.80 -16.66 -4.88
N SER A 108 7.34 -16.99 -6.05
CA SER A 108 8.60 -17.75 -6.16
C SER A 108 9.78 -16.98 -5.55
N LEU A 109 9.90 -15.69 -5.88
CA LEU A 109 10.94 -14.82 -5.34
C LEU A 109 10.79 -14.61 -3.83
N SER A 110 9.58 -14.37 -3.34
CA SER A 110 9.26 -14.26 -1.92
C SER A 110 9.66 -15.51 -1.15
N SER A 111 9.34 -16.69 -1.68
CA SER A 111 9.73 -17.98 -1.09
C SER A 111 11.25 -18.17 -1.05
N ARG A 112 11.97 -17.68 -2.05
CA ARG A 112 13.44 -17.81 -2.16
C ARG A 112 14.20 -16.80 -1.31
N TYR A 113 13.72 -15.57 -1.24
CA TYR A 113 14.44 -14.45 -0.63
C TYR A 113 13.85 -13.98 0.71
N GLY A 114 12.66 -14.48 1.08
CA GLY A 114 12.06 -14.27 2.41
C GLY A 114 11.36 -12.92 2.60
N PHE A 115 11.03 -12.19 1.53
CA PHE A 115 10.26 -10.97 1.65
C PHE A 115 8.73 -11.24 1.66
N ASN A 116 7.95 -10.30 2.20
CA ASN A 116 6.49 -10.44 2.27
C ASN A 116 5.81 -9.86 1.02
N LEU A 117 4.85 -10.59 0.47
CA LEU A 117 4.07 -10.17 -0.70
C LEU A 117 3.02 -9.09 -0.39
N ASN A 118 2.78 -8.78 0.87
CA ASN A 118 1.94 -7.66 1.27
C ASN A 118 2.65 -6.30 1.18
N PHE A 119 3.99 -6.32 1.04
CA PHE A 119 4.86 -5.15 0.94
C PHE A 119 4.76 -4.16 2.12
N GLU A 120 4.14 -4.56 3.24
CA GLU A 120 3.97 -3.71 4.42
C GLU A 120 5.28 -3.43 5.17
N GLY A 121 6.33 -4.18 4.91
CA GLY A 121 7.67 -3.97 5.44
C GLY A 121 8.55 -3.05 4.57
N GLY A 122 7.97 -2.43 3.51
CA GLY A 122 8.72 -1.59 2.59
C GLY A 122 9.46 -2.36 1.51
N GLU A 123 9.10 -3.62 1.29
CA GLU A 123 9.74 -4.48 0.27
C GLU A 123 9.56 -3.94 -1.14
N ALA A 124 8.38 -3.42 -1.41
CA ALA A 124 8.03 -2.71 -2.64
C ALA A 124 6.98 -1.65 -2.38
N GLU A 125 6.97 -0.63 -3.22
CA GLU A 125 5.94 0.40 -3.27
C GLU A 125 5.12 0.26 -4.54
N THR A 126 3.81 0.47 -4.45
CA THR A 126 2.89 0.32 -5.56
C THR A 126 1.96 1.50 -5.71
N ILE A 127 1.47 1.72 -6.93
CA ILE A 127 0.39 2.65 -7.22
C ILE A 127 -0.74 1.93 -7.96
N VAL A 128 -1.99 2.19 -7.57
CA VAL A 128 -3.16 1.76 -8.35
C VAL A 128 -3.46 2.82 -9.40
N VAL A 129 -3.25 2.47 -10.66
CA VAL A 129 -3.45 3.40 -11.79
C VAL A 129 -4.87 3.32 -12.38
N ASP A 130 -5.59 2.22 -12.10
CA ASP A 130 -6.98 2.03 -12.46
C ASP A 130 -7.66 1.01 -11.54
N CYS A 131 -8.94 1.21 -11.24
CA CYS A 131 -9.80 0.23 -10.60
C CYS A 131 -11.28 0.54 -10.89
N PRO A 132 -12.23 -0.38 -10.65
CA PRO A 132 -13.65 -0.16 -10.93
C PRO A 132 -14.26 1.06 -10.24
N MET A 133 -13.72 1.47 -9.09
CA MET A 133 -14.22 2.61 -8.31
C MET A 133 -13.69 3.96 -8.80
N TYR A 134 -12.66 3.98 -9.63
CA TYR A 134 -12.11 5.22 -10.16
C TYR A 134 -12.98 5.77 -11.28
N LYS A 135 -13.23 7.07 -11.27
CA LYS A 135 -13.89 7.79 -12.36
C LYS A 135 -12.95 8.10 -13.52
N LYS A 136 -11.63 8.09 -13.25
CA LYS A 136 -10.59 8.39 -14.24
C LYS A 136 -9.47 7.36 -14.13
N ILE A 137 -8.88 7.04 -15.27
CA ILE A 137 -7.67 6.22 -15.36
C ILE A 137 -6.46 7.13 -15.20
N PHE A 138 -5.53 6.76 -14.35
CA PHE A 138 -4.22 7.38 -14.25
C PHE A 138 -3.28 6.73 -15.27
N ARG A 139 -3.19 7.31 -16.47
CA ARG A 139 -2.32 6.81 -17.54
C ARG A 139 -0.91 7.36 -17.36
N ILE A 140 0.04 6.51 -17.00
CA ILE A 140 1.46 6.85 -17.04
C ILE A 140 1.88 6.98 -18.50
N ARG A 141 2.44 8.13 -18.88
CA ARG A 141 2.98 8.40 -20.22
C ARG A 141 4.47 8.18 -20.26
N GLU A 142 5.17 8.69 -19.25
CA GLU A 142 6.62 8.59 -19.13
C GLU A 142 7.02 8.34 -17.68
N GLY A 143 8.11 7.62 -17.50
CA GLY A 143 8.71 7.37 -16.20
C GLY A 143 10.19 7.02 -16.35
N LEU A 144 10.95 7.32 -15.30
CA LEU A 144 12.38 7.07 -15.22
C LEU A 144 12.69 6.08 -14.12
N VAL A 145 13.42 5.03 -14.45
CA VAL A 145 13.94 4.09 -13.45
C VAL A 145 15.23 4.65 -12.88
N LYS A 146 15.20 4.96 -11.57
CA LYS A 146 16.36 5.34 -10.78
C LYS A 146 16.76 4.15 -9.90
N TRP A 147 17.99 3.68 -10.05
CA TRP A 147 18.53 2.52 -9.31
C TRP A 147 19.69 2.95 -8.43
N PHE A 148 19.70 2.53 -7.16
CA PHE A 148 20.64 2.99 -6.14
C PHE A 148 21.52 1.85 -5.58
N GLY A 149 21.70 0.79 -6.35
CA GLY A 149 22.56 -0.36 -6.00
C GLY A 149 21.75 -1.58 -5.58
N ASP A 150 20.97 -1.50 -4.53
CA ASP A 150 20.14 -2.57 -3.97
C ASP A 150 18.65 -2.23 -3.90
N ASN A 151 18.29 -1.02 -4.22
CA ASN A 151 16.92 -0.53 -4.27
C ASN A 151 16.73 0.43 -5.45
N GLY A 152 15.48 0.76 -5.75
CA GLY A 152 15.20 1.70 -6.82
C GLY A 152 13.75 2.19 -6.81
N ILE A 153 13.53 3.23 -7.60
CA ILE A 153 12.22 3.83 -7.79
C ILE A 153 11.91 4.01 -9.28
N PHE A 154 10.63 3.93 -9.61
CA PHE A 154 10.08 4.35 -10.89
C PHE A 154 9.44 5.73 -10.70
N GLU A 155 10.17 6.77 -11.08
CA GLU A 155 9.69 8.15 -11.03
C GLU A 155 8.76 8.40 -12.21
N ILE A 156 7.49 8.67 -11.94
CA ILE A 156 6.51 9.05 -12.96
C ILE A 156 6.76 10.51 -13.33
N THR A 157 7.22 10.77 -14.57
CA THR A 157 7.58 12.11 -15.05
C THR A 157 6.48 12.77 -15.86
N ASP A 158 5.62 11.98 -16.51
CA ASP A 158 4.42 12.46 -17.19
C ASP A 158 3.25 11.48 -17.04
N TYR A 159 2.06 12.03 -16.85
CA TYR A 159 0.83 11.26 -16.76
C TYR A 159 -0.37 12.03 -17.29
N GLN A 160 -1.44 11.32 -17.57
CA GLN A 160 -2.73 11.88 -17.97
C GLN A 160 -3.86 11.22 -17.18
N LEU A 161 -4.82 12.02 -16.76
CA LEU A 161 -6.10 11.52 -16.23
C LEU A 161 -7.10 11.44 -17.39
N ILE A 162 -7.62 10.23 -17.61
CA ILE A 162 -8.56 9.93 -18.71
C ILE A 162 -9.89 9.51 -18.09
N ASP A 163 -10.97 10.10 -18.52
CA ASP A 163 -12.33 9.71 -18.13
C ASP A 163 -12.64 8.29 -18.63
N LYS A 164 -13.36 7.51 -17.82
CA LYS A 164 -13.85 6.17 -18.18
C LYS A 164 -15.12 6.22 -18.98
#